data_2940cbb101255059495651664cfb6a28
#
_entry.id   2940cbb101255059495651664cfb6a28
#
_cell.length_a   1.000
_cell.length_b   1.000
_cell.length_c   1.000
_cell.angle_alpha   90.00
_cell.angle_beta   90.00
_cell.angle_gamma   90.00
#
_symmetry.space_group_name_H-M   'P 1'
#
loop_
_entity.id
_entity.type
_entity.pdbx_description
1 polymer ?
#
loop_
_entity_poly.entity_id
_entity_poly.type
_entity_poly.pdbx_seq_one_letter_code
_entity_poly.pdbx_strand_id
1 'polypeptide(L)'
;MDILNSIFSIFTGNILVFILILSVVVFIHEMGHYLVGRWCGIYATTFSIGFGKEIWGFNGKDGTRWRVAMIPLGGYVKFFGDENAASMPDGEELQEMSEADKARSFHHASVLRRSLTVLAGPMANFILTIVIFTAFFSIYGKQTTDPIISQVVEQSPAEAAGLQPGDLFVSVDGIEISVFNDVKRYISSRPETEVDITINRAGTEQVISLIPDRKITEDRFCNKIEEGIMGVVVVPDESNSRRLEFGVVGAVGQAFSESWFIVTRTFDYIGNIFVGRESAKQLSGPIGISKMSGQVATLGIVAVIQLIAIISLSIGLLNLMPVPILDGGHLVFYAIEAILGRPVSPRAQEYAFRVGIMLILSLMLFTTFNDVTSLFNHGCDVPQG
;
A
#
# COMPACT_ATOMS: atom_id res chain seq x y z
N MET A 1 9.93 8.48 -37.14
CA MET A 1 10.63 7.36 -36.47
C MET A 1 10.97 7.71 -35.02
N ASP A 2 11.31 8.98 -34.74
CA ASP A 2 11.74 9.44 -33.40
C ASP A 2 10.64 9.40 -32.33
N ILE A 3 9.38 9.72 -32.69
CA ILE A 3 8.25 9.70 -31.74
C ILE A 3 7.95 8.26 -31.28
N LEU A 4 7.93 7.31 -32.19
CA LEU A 4 7.73 5.88 -31.88
C LEU A 4 8.85 5.33 -30.99
N ASN A 5 10.09 5.70 -31.27
CA ASN A 5 11.24 5.31 -30.44
C ASN A 5 11.19 5.96 -29.05
N SER A 6 10.75 7.22 -28.95
CA SER A 6 10.57 7.91 -27.67
C SER A 6 9.44 7.26 -26.85
N ILE A 7 8.30 6.96 -27.46
CA ILE A 7 7.19 6.26 -26.80
C ILE A 7 7.65 4.86 -26.33
N PHE A 8 8.36 4.12 -27.18
CA PHE A 8 8.87 2.80 -26.83
C PHE A 8 9.89 2.85 -25.69
N SER A 9 10.81 3.81 -25.68
CA SER A 9 11.81 3.96 -24.62
C SER A 9 11.18 4.38 -23.28
N ILE A 10 10.18 5.27 -23.29
CA ILE A 10 9.43 5.67 -22.09
C ILE A 10 8.67 4.47 -21.55
N PHE A 11 7.99 3.73 -22.43
CA PHE A 11 7.18 2.58 -22.02
C PHE A 11 8.06 1.46 -21.45
N THR A 12 9.18 1.12 -22.10
CA THR A 12 10.13 0.11 -21.62
C THR A 12 10.83 0.53 -20.32
N GLY A 13 11.19 1.81 -20.17
CA GLY A 13 11.79 2.35 -18.95
C GLY A 13 10.85 2.26 -17.75
N ASN A 14 9.59 2.63 -17.93
CA ASN A 14 8.58 2.56 -16.86
C ASN A 14 8.34 1.12 -16.40
N ILE A 15 8.22 0.19 -17.32
CA ILE A 15 8.03 -1.25 -17.01
C ILE A 15 9.25 -1.81 -16.28
N LEU A 16 10.47 -1.45 -16.69
CA LEU A 16 11.67 -1.94 -16.04
C LEU A 16 11.77 -1.49 -14.59
N VAL A 17 11.49 -0.22 -14.29
CA VAL A 17 11.46 0.32 -12.94
C VAL A 17 10.38 -0.37 -12.11
N PHE A 18 9.18 -0.54 -12.66
CA PHE A 18 8.08 -1.24 -12.01
C PHE A 18 8.46 -2.68 -11.64
N ILE A 19 9.03 -3.44 -12.59
CA ILE A 19 9.48 -4.81 -12.35
C ILE A 19 10.55 -4.87 -11.26
N LEU A 20 11.49 -3.93 -11.26
CA LEU A 20 12.53 -3.86 -10.23
C LEU A 20 11.91 -3.62 -8.84
N ILE A 21 11.02 -2.63 -8.73
CA ILE A 21 10.32 -2.33 -7.47
C ILE A 21 9.54 -3.55 -6.99
N LEU A 22 8.74 -4.15 -7.88
CA LEU A 22 7.92 -5.32 -7.55
C LEU A 22 8.80 -6.51 -7.13
N SER A 23 9.92 -6.75 -7.84
CA SER A 23 10.85 -7.84 -7.51
C SER A 23 11.46 -7.68 -6.12
N VAL A 24 11.83 -6.45 -5.73
CA VAL A 24 12.35 -6.17 -4.38
C VAL A 24 11.28 -6.45 -3.32
N VAL A 25 10.07 -5.95 -3.52
CA VAL A 25 8.97 -6.11 -2.54
C VAL A 25 8.55 -7.56 -2.40
N VAL A 26 8.42 -8.27 -3.53
CA VAL A 26 8.09 -9.71 -3.55
C VAL A 26 9.21 -10.53 -2.91
N PHE A 27 10.48 -10.23 -3.23
CA PHE A 27 11.61 -10.94 -2.61
C PHE A 27 11.58 -10.84 -1.08
N ILE A 28 11.32 -9.65 -0.54
CA ILE A 28 11.23 -9.45 0.92
C ILE A 28 10.03 -10.19 1.51
N HIS A 29 8.89 -10.18 0.81
CA HIS A 29 7.69 -10.90 1.19
C HIS A 29 7.96 -12.41 1.30
N GLU A 30 8.46 -13.02 0.22
CA GLU A 30 8.80 -14.44 0.19
C GLU A 30 9.90 -14.81 1.19
N MET A 31 10.85 -13.89 1.40
CA MET A 31 11.89 -14.06 2.41
C MET A 31 11.31 -14.16 3.83
N GLY A 32 10.24 -13.41 4.11
CA GLY A 32 9.50 -13.53 5.37
C GLY A 32 8.99 -14.94 5.60
N HIS A 33 8.27 -15.50 4.64
CA HIS A 33 7.77 -16.88 4.69
C HIS A 33 8.90 -17.90 4.84
N TYR A 34 9.94 -17.76 4.03
CA TYR A 34 11.08 -18.66 4.04
C TYR A 34 11.81 -18.67 5.38
N LEU A 35 12.17 -17.51 5.91
CA LEU A 35 12.94 -17.41 7.15
C LEU A 35 12.16 -17.94 8.36
N VAL A 36 10.89 -17.52 8.49
CA VAL A 36 10.06 -17.97 9.62
C VAL A 36 9.65 -19.42 9.47
N GLY A 37 9.35 -19.89 8.24
CA GLY A 37 9.11 -21.28 7.98
C GLY A 37 10.29 -22.16 8.41
N ARG A 38 11.49 -21.77 8.02
CA ARG A 38 12.73 -22.45 8.44
C ARG A 38 12.94 -22.39 9.95
N TRP A 39 12.69 -21.26 10.58
CA TRP A 39 12.74 -21.13 12.04
C TRP A 39 11.73 -22.02 12.76
N CYS A 40 10.55 -22.17 12.17
CA CYS A 40 9.51 -23.12 12.65
C CYS A 40 9.85 -24.60 12.36
N GLY A 41 10.99 -24.92 11.72
CA GLY A 41 11.41 -26.27 11.38
C GLY A 41 10.75 -26.83 10.13
N ILE A 42 10.09 -25.98 9.32
CA ILE A 42 9.46 -26.35 8.06
C ILE A 42 10.49 -26.24 6.94
N TYR A 43 10.60 -27.29 6.12
CA TYR A 43 11.55 -27.32 5.01
C TYR A 43 10.96 -26.66 3.77
N ALA A 44 11.71 -25.72 3.18
CA ALA A 44 11.36 -25.09 1.92
C ALA A 44 12.10 -25.80 0.76
N THR A 45 11.35 -26.34 -0.18
CA THR A 45 11.91 -27.04 -1.35
C THR A 45 12.34 -26.05 -2.43
N THR A 46 11.59 -24.97 -2.62
CA THR A 46 11.85 -23.97 -3.66
C THR A 46 11.58 -22.56 -3.14
N PHE A 47 12.47 -21.64 -3.48
CA PHE A 47 12.30 -20.20 -3.36
C PHE A 47 12.36 -19.59 -4.77
N SER A 48 11.27 -19.00 -5.24
CA SER A 48 11.18 -18.45 -6.60
C SER A 48 10.83 -16.98 -6.61
N ILE A 49 11.61 -16.19 -7.35
CA ILE A 49 11.21 -14.86 -7.80
C ILE A 49 10.64 -15.01 -9.19
N GLY A 50 9.35 -14.72 -9.34
CA GLY A 50 8.61 -14.91 -10.59
C GLY A 50 7.99 -16.31 -10.75
N PHE A 51 7.19 -16.42 -11.81
CA PHE A 51 6.48 -17.64 -12.20
C PHE A 51 6.95 -18.18 -13.56
N GLY A 52 6.64 -19.44 -13.81
CA GLY A 52 6.88 -20.09 -15.10
C GLY A 52 8.26 -20.74 -15.18
N LYS A 53 8.87 -20.73 -16.41
CA LYS A 53 10.13 -21.41 -16.68
C LYS A 53 11.28 -20.73 -15.94
N GLU A 54 12.14 -21.54 -15.31
CA GLU A 54 13.37 -21.05 -14.69
C GLU A 54 14.34 -20.49 -15.72
N ILE A 55 14.82 -19.26 -15.50
CA ILE A 55 15.87 -18.63 -16.29
C ILE A 55 17.23 -18.88 -15.66
N TRP A 56 17.30 -18.75 -14.33
CA TRP A 56 18.51 -18.90 -13.55
C TRP A 56 18.18 -19.46 -12.18
N GLY A 57 19.08 -20.28 -11.62
CA GLY A 57 18.90 -20.79 -10.27
C GLY A 57 20.09 -21.59 -9.77
N PHE A 58 20.09 -21.80 -8.47
CA PHE A 58 21.11 -22.60 -7.77
C PHE A 58 20.48 -23.35 -6.59
N ASN A 59 21.15 -24.39 -6.13
CA ASN A 59 20.74 -25.08 -4.92
C ASN A 59 21.47 -24.49 -3.70
N GLY A 60 20.71 -24.05 -2.72
CA GLY A 60 21.25 -23.59 -1.46
C GLY A 60 21.91 -24.75 -0.67
N LYS A 61 22.76 -24.42 0.30
CA LYS A 61 23.43 -25.43 1.16
C LYS A 61 22.45 -26.25 2.00
N ASP A 62 21.26 -25.70 2.21
CA ASP A 62 20.14 -26.30 2.94
C ASP A 62 19.24 -27.18 2.07
N GLY A 63 19.57 -27.31 0.78
CA GLY A 63 18.81 -28.10 -0.19
C GLY A 63 17.69 -27.31 -0.91
N THR A 64 17.39 -26.09 -0.51
CA THR A 64 16.37 -25.26 -1.19
C THR A 64 16.81 -24.88 -2.58
N ARG A 65 15.94 -25.05 -3.59
CA ARG A 65 16.15 -24.56 -4.95
C ARG A 65 15.81 -23.08 -5.04
N TRP A 66 16.82 -22.22 -5.16
CA TRP A 66 16.67 -20.79 -5.42
C TRP A 66 16.60 -20.55 -6.92
N ARG A 67 15.57 -19.84 -7.38
CA ARG A 67 15.40 -19.61 -8.81
C ARG A 67 14.80 -18.25 -9.14
N VAL A 68 15.12 -17.75 -10.32
CA VAL A 68 14.49 -16.62 -10.98
C VAL A 68 13.76 -17.15 -12.19
N ALA A 69 12.48 -16.85 -12.31
CA ALA A 69 11.62 -17.33 -13.38
C ALA A 69 11.27 -16.22 -14.38
N MET A 70 10.75 -16.61 -15.54
CA MET A 70 10.59 -15.75 -16.71
C MET A 70 9.53 -14.64 -16.53
N ILE A 71 8.51 -14.85 -15.69
CA ILE A 71 7.42 -13.89 -15.48
C ILE A 71 7.65 -13.22 -14.11
N PRO A 72 8.22 -11.99 -14.05
CA PRO A 72 8.62 -11.33 -12.81
C PRO A 72 7.45 -10.62 -12.11
N LEU A 73 6.26 -11.21 -12.14
CA LEU A 73 5.02 -10.67 -11.55
C LEU A 73 4.64 -11.43 -10.28
N GLY A 74 5.56 -11.50 -9.30
CA GLY A 74 5.34 -12.20 -8.06
C GLY A 74 6.46 -13.15 -7.70
N GLY A 75 6.21 -14.04 -6.75
CA GLY A 75 7.14 -15.07 -6.28
C GLY A 75 6.39 -16.14 -5.51
N TYR A 76 7.12 -17.09 -4.97
CA TYR A 76 6.58 -18.06 -4.04
C TYR A 76 7.67 -18.82 -3.28
N VAL A 77 7.35 -19.28 -2.09
CA VAL A 77 8.07 -20.30 -1.37
C VAL A 77 7.26 -21.58 -1.42
N LYS A 78 7.81 -22.65 -1.99
CA LYS A 78 7.20 -23.97 -1.94
C LYS A 78 7.77 -24.73 -0.74
N PHE A 79 6.92 -25.08 0.19
CA PHE A 79 7.29 -25.90 1.34
C PHE A 79 7.14 -27.38 1.03
N PHE A 80 7.75 -28.21 1.85
CA PHE A 80 7.69 -29.66 1.72
C PHE A 80 6.28 -30.16 2.04
N GLY A 81 5.68 -30.91 1.11
CA GLY A 81 4.29 -31.34 1.13
C GLY A 81 3.31 -30.45 0.39
N ASP A 82 3.79 -29.34 -0.22
CA ASP A 82 2.96 -28.52 -1.12
C ASP A 82 2.95 -29.13 -2.52
N GLU A 83 1.77 -29.25 -3.14
CA GLU A 83 1.62 -29.63 -4.55
C GLU A 83 2.13 -28.54 -5.48
N ASN A 84 1.76 -27.28 -5.18
CA ASN A 84 2.00 -26.13 -6.07
C ASN A 84 2.41 -24.86 -5.30
N ALA A 85 2.59 -23.76 -6.05
CA ALA A 85 2.97 -22.45 -5.52
C ALA A 85 1.89 -21.77 -4.63
N ALA A 86 0.67 -22.31 -4.59
CA ALA A 86 -0.42 -21.81 -3.74
C ALA A 86 -0.54 -22.57 -2.42
N SER A 87 0.52 -23.30 -2.02
CA SER A 87 0.58 -24.12 -0.79
C SER A 87 -0.61 -25.05 -0.62
N MET A 88 -1.10 -25.63 -1.72
CA MET A 88 -2.11 -26.68 -1.65
C MET A 88 -1.46 -28.00 -1.25
N PRO A 89 -2.14 -28.83 -0.42
CA PRO A 89 -1.59 -30.11 0.02
C PRO A 89 -1.47 -31.09 -1.14
N ASP A 90 -0.31 -31.72 -1.29
CA ASP A 90 -0.13 -32.88 -2.15
C ASP A 90 -0.66 -34.14 -1.44
N GLY A 91 -1.88 -34.53 -1.80
CA GLY A 91 -2.58 -35.60 -1.10
C GLY A 91 -1.90 -36.96 -1.18
N GLU A 92 -1.16 -37.26 -2.28
CA GLU A 92 -0.43 -38.52 -2.46
C GLU A 92 0.87 -38.49 -1.67
N GLU A 93 1.68 -37.41 -1.84
CA GLU A 93 2.95 -37.24 -1.13
C GLU A 93 2.76 -37.25 0.39
N LEU A 94 1.71 -36.56 0.90
CA LEU A 94 1.43 -36.50 2.34
C LEU A 94 1.07 -37.86 2.99
N GLN A 95 0.46 -38.76 2.24
CA GLN A 95 0.11 -40.12 2.75
C GLN A 95 1.32 -41.06 2.82
N GLU A 96 2.29 -40.88 1.93
CA GLU A 96 3.48 -41.71 1.81
C GLU A 96 4.67 -41.23 2.67
N MET A 97 4.55 -40.04 3.31
CA MET A 97 5.64 -39.47 4.11
C MET A 97 6.05 -40.32 5.29
N SER A 98 7.38 -40.49 5.45
CA SER A 98 7.95 -41.03 6.68
C SER A 98 7.71 -40.10 7.88
N GLU A 99 7.81 -40.61 9.11
CA GLU A 99 7.66 -39.76 10.33
C GLU A 99 8.71 -38.64 10.38
N ALA A 100 9.92 -38.88 9.86
CA ALA A 100 10.96 -37.87 9.75
C ALA A 100 10.60 -36.75 8.74
N ASP A 101 9.90 -37.09 7.67
CA ASP A 101 9.44 -36.16 6.65
C ASP A 101 8.23 -35.34 7.11
N LYS A 102 7.29 -36.02 7.81
CA LYS A 102 6.16 -35.31 8.46
C LYS A 102 6.62 -34.21 9.42
N ALA A 103 7.70 -34.48 10.17
CA ALA A 103 8.24 -33.48 11.10
C ALA A 103 8.74 -32.17 10.42
N ARG A 104 9.04 -32.20 9.11
CA ARG A 104 9.52 -31.09 8.31
C ARG A 104 8.48 -30.56 7.31
N SER A 105 7.34 -31.24 7.20
CA SER A 105 6.27 -30.89 6.28
C SER A 105 5.45 -29.70 6.81
N PHE A 106 5.07 -28.80 5.91
CA PHE A 106 4.22 -27.65 6.23
C PHE A 106 2.84 -28.11 6.73
N HIS A 107 2.22 -29.06 6.06
CA HIS A 107 0.85 -29.51 6.37
C HIS A 107 0.75 -30.34 7.66
N HIS A 108 1.85 -30.95 8.11
CA HIS A 108 1.91 -31.67 9.40
C HIS A 108 2.34 -30.76 10.57
N ALA A 109 2.79 -29.53 10.28
CA ALA A 109 3.14 -28.56 11.31
C ALA A 109 1.89 -28.10 12.08
N SER A 110 2.09 -27.72 13.36
CA SER A 110 0.99 -27.18 14.18
C SER A 110 0.40 -25.93 13.55
N VAL A 111 -0.89 -25.67 13.83
CA VAL A 111 -1.61 -24.47 13.34
C VAL A 111 -0.83 -23.19 13.62
N LEU A 112 -0.24 -23.07 14.83
CA LEU A 112 0.56 -21.91 15.19
C LEU A 112 1.79 -21.74 14.28
N ARG A 113 2.54 -22.82 14.00
CA ARG A 113 3.74 -22.75 13.13
C ARG A 113 3.35 -22.36 11.70
N ARG A 114 2.26 -22.94 11.17
CA ARG A 114 1.72 -22.56 9.85
C ARG A 114 1.27 -21.10 9.81
N SER A 115 0.54 -20.66 10.83
CA SER A 115 0.07 -19.28 10.92
C SER A 115 1.23 -18.28 11.00
N LEU A 116 2.26 -18.56 11.81
CA LEU A 116 3.45 -17.71 11.90
C LEU A 116 4.20 -17.65 10.55
N THR A 117 4.33 -18.78 9.87
CA THR A 117 5.00 -18.86 8.57
C THR A 117 4.27 -18.02 7.53
N VAL A 118 2.93 -18.14 7.46
CA VAL A 118 2.12 -17.37 6.49
C VAL A 118 2.05 -15.90 6.86
N LEU A 119 1.91 -15.54 8.13
CA LEU A 119 1.89 -14.15 8.59
C LEU A 119 3.22 -13.43 8.29
N ALA A 120 4.33 -14.15 8.24
CA ALA A 120 5.66 -13.59 8.13
C ALA A 120 5.91 -12.85 6.81
N GLY A 121 5.28 -13.25 5.70
CA GLY A 121 5.38 -12.54 4.41
C GLY A 121 4.86 -11.11 4.51
N PRO A 122 3.59 -10.89 4.84
CA PRO A 122 3.03 -9.56 5.05
C PRO A 122 3.80 -8.74 6.09
N MET A 123 4.22 -9.37 7.20
CA MET A 123 4.98 -8.69 8.25
C MET A 123 6.36 -8.24 7.76
N ALA A 124 7.03 -9.01 6.91
CA ALA A 124 8.30 -8.60 6.31
C ALA A 124 8.12 -7.33 5.45
N ASN A 125 7.00 -7.20 4.75
CA ASN A 125 6.68 -6.00 3.98
C ASN A 125 6.43 -4.78 4.88
N PHE A 126 5.72 -4.94 5.99
CA PHE A 126 5.57 -3.87 6.97
C PHE A 126 6.90 -3.45 7.58
N ILE A 127 7.75 -4.41 7.93
CA ILE A 127 9.10 -4.14 8.47
C ILE A 127 9.93 -3.37 7.43
N LEU A 128 9.92 -3.77 6.15
CA LEU A 128 10.61 -3.06 5.09
C LEU A 128 10.15 -1.60 5.00
N THR A 129 8.85 -1.36 5.03
CA THR A 129 8.27 -0.01 5.01
C THR A 129 8.75 0.83 6.19
N ILE A 130 8.67 0.29 7.41
CA ILE A 130 9.12 0.99 8.62
C ILE A 130 10.61 1.30 8.55
N VAL A 131 11.44 0.37 8.08
CA VAL A 131 12.90 0.59 7.93
C VAL A 131 13.18 1.72 6.94
N ILE A 132 12.53 1.70 5.77
CA ILE A 132 12.73 2.72 4.74
C ILE A 132 12.27 4.09 5.25
N PHE A 133 11.06 4.20 5.82
CA PHE A 133 10.56 5.47 6.34
C PHE A 133 11.38 5.97 7.52
N THR A 134 11.86 5.08 8.42
CA THR A 134 12.76 5.46 9.50
C THR A 134 14.05 6.06 8.96
N ALA A 135 14.69 5.40 8.00
CA ALA A 135 15.90 5.92 7.36
C ALA A 135 15.62 7.27 6.68
N PHE A 136 14.50 7.38 5.95
CA PHE A 136 14.12 8.61 5.30
C PHE A 136 13.92 9.76 6.31
N PHE A 137 13.13 9.57 7.36
CA PHE A 137 12.86 10.61 8.35
C PHE A 137 14.09 10.96 9.19
N SER A 138 15.00 10.00 9.42
CA SER A 138 16.27 10.27 10.12
C SER A 138 17.23 11.13 9.27
N ILE A 139 17.25 10.94 7.94
CA ILE A 139 18.19 11.63 7.05
C ILE A 139 17.62 12.97 6.57
N TYR A 140 16.36 12.93 6.11
CA TYR A 140 15.74 14.07 5.45
C TYR A 140 14.79 14.87 6.35
N GLY A 141 14.37 14.30 7.51
CA GLY A 141 13.32 14.89 8.33
C GLY A 141 11.97 14.91 7.62
N LYS A 142 11.02 15.66 8.16
CA LYS A 142 9.71 15.91 7.54
C LYS A 142 9.56 17.41 7.29
N GLN A 143 9.38 17.77 6.03
CA GLN A 143 9.00 19.15 5.69
C GLN A 143 7.56 19.37 6.13
N THR A 144 7.34 20.40 6.90
CA THR A 144 6.03 20.78 7.40
C THR A 144 5.83 22.27 7.21
N THR A 145 4.59 22.68 7.01
CA THR A 145 4.21 24.08 6.95
C THR A 145 3.31 24.36 8.13
N ASP A 146 3.63 25.40 8.87
CA ASP A 146 2.82 25.85 9.98
C ASP A 146 1.40 26.16 9.49
N PRO A 147 0.38 25.84 10.25
CA PRO A 147 -1.01 26.00 9.83
C PRO A 147 -1.48 27.45 9.98
N ILE A 148 -0.74 28.40 9.36
CA ILE A 148 -1.04 29.83 9.37
C ILE A 148 -1.63 30.20 8.02
N ILE A 149 -2.81 30.81 8.00
CA ILE A 149 -3.48 31.24 6.78
C ILE A 149 -2.68 32.36 6.12
N SER A 150 -2.22 32.15 4.90
CA SER A 150 -1.58 33.20 4.08
C SER A 150 -2.61 34.04 3.32
N GLN A 151 -3.65 33.39 2.78
CA GLN A 151 -4.72 34.04 2.03
C GLN A 151 -6.04 33.31 2.21
N VAL A 152 -7.14 34.05 2.15
CA VAL A 152 -8.50 33.51 2.08
C VAL A 152 -9.05 33.77 0.69
N VAL A 153 -9.61 32.77 0.07
CA VAL A 153 -10.19 32.86 -1.27
C VAL A 153 -11.53 33.58 -1.21
N GLU A 154 -11.76 34.56 -2.10
CA GLU A 154 -13.03 35.25 -2.19
C GLU A 154 -14.20 34.29 -2.48
N GLN A 155 -15.36 34.57 -1.91
CA GLN A 155 -16.59 33.79 -2.04
C GLN A 155 -16.43 32.31 -1.60
N SER A 156 -15.53 32.05 -0.65
CA SER A 156 -15.30 30.72 -0.08
C SER A 156 -15.98 30.54 1.27
N PRO A 157 -16.17 29.29 1.74
CA PRO A 157 -16.65 29.01 3.10
C PRO A 157 -15.79 29.66 4.18
N ALA A 158 -14.48 29.74 3.98
CA ALA A 158 -13.56 30.38 4.92
C ALA A 158 -13.81 31.89 5.05
N GLU A 159 -14.06 32.59 3.93
CA GLU A 159 -14.42 34.00 3.94
C GLU A 159 -15.76 34.23 4.61
N ALA A 160 -16.78 33.42 4.23
CA ALA A 160 -18.11 33.50 4.82
C ALA A 160 -18.10 33.24 6.33
N ALA A 161 -17.23 32.38 6.82
CA ALA A 161 -17.03 32.08 8.23
C ALA A 161 -16.16 33.12 8.96
N GLY A 162 -15.56 34.09 8.25
CA GLY A 162 -14.75 35.16 8.84
C GLY A 162 -13.31 34.77 9.19
N LEU A 163 -12.76 33.75 8.56
CA LEU A 163 -11.33 33.44 8.63
C LEU A 163 -10.51 34.55 7.95
N GLN A 164 -9.32 34.83 8.47
CA GLN A 164 -8.48 35.94 8.01
C GLN A 164 -7.02 35.47 7.80
N PRO A 165 -6.28 36.15 6.90
CA PRO A 165 -4.84 35.96 6.84
C PRO A 165 -4.17 36.22 8.18
N GLY A 166 -3.24 35.35 8.58
CA GLY A 166 -2.56 35.38 9.88
C GLY A 166 -3.23 34.52 10.97
N ASP A 167 -4.41 33.95 10.76
CA ASP A 167 -5.01 33.00 11.69
C ASP A 167 -4.19 31.71 11.74
N LEU A 168 -3.89 31.26 12.95
CA LEU A 168 -3.22 29.98 13.20
C LEU A 168 -4.26 28.93 13.57
N PHE A 169 -4.38 27.83 12.83
CA PHE A 169 -5.21 26.70 13.20
C PHE A 169 -4.64 25.99 14.43
N VAL A 170 -5.46 25.81 15.46
CA VAL A 170 -5.12 25.14 16.72
C VAL A 170 -5.72 23.73 16.76
N SER A 171 -7.00 23.61 16.44
CA SER A 171 -7.69 22.32 16.36
C SER A 171 -8.83 22.34 15.35
N VAL A 172 -9.23 21.14 14.88
CA VAL A 172 -10.43 20.95 14.05
C VAL A 172 -11.26 19.84 14.70
N ASP A 173 -12.53 20.10 15.04
CA ASP A 173 -13.42 19.21 15.80
C ASP A 173 -12.74 18.63 17.06
N GLY A 174 -11.96 19.46 17.75
CA GLY A 174 -11.21 19.10 18.96
C GLY A 174 -9.94 18.27 18.72
N ILE A 175 -9.60 17.97 17.46
CA ILE A 175 -8.35 17.30 17.09
C ILE A 175 -7.27 18.37 16.92
N GLU A 176 -6.21 18.27 17.74
CA GLU A 176 -5.08 19.21 17.69
C GLU A 176 -4.38 19.19 16.33
N ILE A 177 -4.10 20.39 15.80
CA ILE A 177 -3.45 20.59 14.51
C ILE A 177 -2.02 21.07 14.73
N SER A 178 -1.05 20.32 14.22
CA SER A 178 0.36 20.69 14.31
C SER A 178 0.91 21.25 13.00
N VAL A 179 0.32 20.88 11.86
CA VAL A 179 0.78 21.27 10.53
C VAL A 179 -0.41 21.48 9.59
N PHE A 180 -0.26 22.34 8.58
CA PHE A 180 -1.35 22.65 7.65
C PHE A 180 -1.88 21.39 6.90
N ASN A 181 -1.01 20.43 6.65
CA ASN A 181 -1.42 19.21 5.97
C ASN A 181 -2.47 18.41 6.77
N ASP A 182 -2.49 18.52 8.09
CA ASP A 182 -3.50 17.87 8.94
C ASP A 182 -4.88 18.53 8.74
N VAL A 183 -4.93 19.86 8.64
CA VAL A 183 -6.15 20.62 8.29
C VAL A 183 -6.66 20.16 6.93
N LYS A 184 -5.79 20.17 5.91
CA LYS A 184 -6.15 19.76 4.55
C LYS A 184 -6.72 18.34 4.53
N ARG A 185 -6.05 17.40 5.19
CA ARG A 185 -6.49 15.99 5.28
C ARG A 185 -7.86 15.85 5.92
N TYR A 186 -8.10 16.61 7.00
CA TYR A 186 -9.36 16.55 7.72
C TYR A 186 -10.53 17.09 6.90
N ILE A 187 -10.34 18.26 6.32
CA ILE A 187 -11.37 18.97 5.55
C ILE A 187 -11.68 18.27 4.22
N SER A 188 -10.67 17.80 3.48
CA SER A 188 -10.86 17.12 2.19
C SER A 188 -11.76 15.89 2.28
N SER A 189 -11.77 15.20 3.42
CA SER A 189 -12.61 14.00 3.62
C SER A 189 -14.03 14.30 4.07
N ARG A 190 -14.41 15.58 4.25
CA ARG A 190 -15.71 16.01 4.81
C ARG A 190 -16.38 17.13 3.98
N PRO A 191 -16.63 16.91 2.69
CA PRO A 191 -17.41 17.89 1.91
C PRO A 191 -18.81 18.01 2.50
N GLU A 192 -19.36 19.23 2.52
CA GLU A 192 -20.72 19.56 2.96
C GLU A 192 -21.05 19.10 4.40
N THR A 193 -20.01 18.91 5.22
CA THR A 193 -20.17 18.54 6.64
C THR A 193 -19.67 19.69 7.51
N GLU A 194 -20.49 20.16 8.44
CA GLU A 194 -20.10 21.21 9.39
C GLU A 194 -18.90 20.74 10.23
N VAL A 195 -17.91 21.63 10.36
CA VAL A 195 -16.70 21.42 11.16
C VAL A 195 -16.42 22.62 12.03
N ASP A 196 -16.02 22.38 13.27
CA ASP A 196 -15.63 23.39 14.24
C ASP A 196 -14.11 23.56 14.22
N ILE A 197 -13.64 24.75 13.86
CA ILE A 197 -12.22 25.08 13.77
C ILE A 197 -11.87 26.05 14.90
N THR A 198 -10.95 25.65 15.77
CA THR A 198 -10.34 26.55 16.73
C THR A 198 -9.13 27.19 16.10
N ILE A 199 -9.14 28.53 16.06
CA ILE A 199 -8.01 29.34 15.57
C ILE A 199 -7.44 30.18 16.72
N ASN A 200 -6.16 30.55 16.58
CA ASN A 200 -5.54 31.59 17.39
C ASN A 200 -5.35 32.83 16.52
N ARG A 201 -6.09 33.90 16.82
CA ARG A 201 -5.99 35.19 16.15
C ARG A 201 -5.37 36.21 17.11
N ALA A 202 -4.17 36.64 16.83
CA ALA A 202 -3.42 37.62 17.64
C ALA A 202 -3.37 37.27 19.14
N GLY A 203 -3.19 35.97 19.48
CA GLY A 203 -3.09 35.48 20.86
C GLY A 203 -4.43 35.12 21.53
N THR A 204 -5.56 35.27 20.81
CA THR A 204 -6.89 34.93 21.33
C THR A 204 -7.45 33.72 20.57
N GLU A 205 -7.83 32.66 21.29
CA GLU A 205 -8.50 31.52 20.69
C GLU A 205 -9.97 31.82 20.41
N GLN A 206 -10.41 31.42 19.21
CA GLN A 206 -11.79 31.57 18.74
C GLN A 206 -12.20 30.28 18.03
N VAL A 207 -13.44 29.86 18.25
CA VAL A 207 -14.04 28.74 17.51
C VAL A 207 -14.89 29.30 16.38
N ILE A 208 -14.66 28.81 15.19
CA ILE A 208 -15.35 29.18 13.96
C ILE A 208 -15.92 27.92 13.34
N SER A 209 -17.24 27.85 13.15
CA SER A 209 -17.90 26.76 12.46
C SER A 209 -18.03 27.11 10.98
N LEU A 210 -17.68 26.16 10.11
CA LEU A 210 -17.87 26.30 8.67
C LEU A 210 -18.25 24.96 8.02
N ILE A 211 -18.88 25.05 6.85
CA ILE A 211 -19.22 23.90 6.01
C ILE A 211 -18.34 23.95 4.78
N PRO A 212 -17.40 23.00 4.58
CA PRO A 212 -16.56 22.96 3.37
C PRO A 212 -17.41 22.73 2.12
N ASP A 213 -17.12 23.47 1.06
CA ASP A 213 -17.75 23.23 -0.25
C ASP A 213 -17.29 21.91 -0.83
N ARG A 214 -18.18 21.24 -1.55
CA ARG A 214 -17.83 20.10 -2.39
C ARG A 214 -17.25 20.59 -3.70
N LYS A 215 -15.99 20.27 -3.95
CA LYS A 215 -15.33 20.54 -5.23
C LYS A 215 -14.88 19.25 -5.89
N ILE A 216 -15.20 19.14 -7.18
CA ILE A 216 -14.65 18.06 -8.00
C ILE A 216 -13.32 18.58 -8.55
N THR A 217 -12.23 17.97 -8.09
CA THR A 217 -10.87 18.21 -8.57
C THR A 217 -10.41 17.04 -9.43
N GLU A 218 -9.45 17.26 -10.30
CA GLU A 218 -8.82 16.19 -11.04
C GLU A 218 -7.43 15.93 -10.43
N ASP A 219 -7.16 14.66 -10.14
CA ASP A 219 -5.82 14.27 -9.69
C ASP A 219 -4.82 14.30 -10.85
N ARG A 220 -3.54 14.02 -10.55
CA ARG A 220 -2.48 13.96 -11.57
C ARG A 220 -2.69 12.86 -12.63
N PHE A 221 -3.67 12.00 -12.42
CA PHE A 221 -4.05 10.90 -13.31
C PHE A 221 -5.36 11.13 -14.04
N CYS A 222 -5.90 12.37 -13.96
CA CYS A 222 -7.19 12.77 -14.55
C CYS A 222 -8.43 12.08 -13.93
N ASN A 223 -8.30 11.59 -12.72
CA ASN A 223 -9.45 11.09 -11.98
C ASN A 223 -10.17 12.23 -11.28
N LYS A 224 -11.50 12.25 -11.39
CA LYS A 224 -12.32 13.21 -10.64
C LYS A 224 -12.41 12.78 -9.20
N ILE A 225 -11.89 13.61 -8.30
CA ILE A 225 -11.94 13.42 -6.86
C ILE A 225 -12.89 14.46 -6.28
N GLU A 226 -13.82 14.02 -5.44
CA GLU A 226 -14.65 14.93 -4.65
C GLU A 226 -13.95 15.25 -3.35
N GLU A 227 -13.60 16.53 -3.15
CA GLU A 227 -12.93 16.98 -1.94
C GLU A 227 -13.70 18.12 -1.28
N GLY A 228 -13.68 18.13 0.06
CA GLY A 228 -14.10 19.28 0.83
C GLY A 228 -13.06 20.40 0.71
N ILE A 229 -13.47 21.61 0.35
CA ILE A 229 -12.60 22.77 0.25
C ILE A 229 -13.18 23.90 1.10
N MET A 230 -12.34 24.52 1.94
CA MET A 230 -12.75 25.67 2.72
C MET A 230 -12.32 27.00 2.09
N GLY A 231 -11.34 27.00 1.17
CA GLY A 231 -10.88 28.19 0.48
C GLY A 231 -9.81 28.98 1.25
N VAL A 232 -8.91 28.30 1.96
CA VAL A 232 -7.70 28.91 2.52
C VAL A 232 -6.49 28.49 1.73
N VAL A 233 -5.53 29.41 1.61
CA VAL A 233 -4.22 29.17 1.00
C VAL A 233 -3.16 29.36 2.07
N VAL A 234 -2.29 28.39 2.23
CA VAL A 234 -1.06 28.50 3.01
C VAL A 234 0.10 28.37 2.04
N VAL A 235 0.83 29.48 1.87
CA VAL A 235 2.00 29.51 1.01
C VAL A 235 3.21 29.14 1.84
N PRO A 236 3.91 28.03 1.51
CA PRO A 236 5.16 27.71 2.18
C PRO A 236 6.21 28.78 1.92
N ASP A 237 6.72 29.41 2.97
CA ASP A 237 7.84 30.33 2.93
C ASP A 237 8.86 30.02 4.03
N GLU A 238 9.95 30.76 4.08
CA GLU A 238 11.00 30.54 5.10
C GLU A 238 10.52 30.80 6.53
N SER A 239 9.42 31.54 6.73
CA SER A 239 8.90 31.88 8.05
C SER A 239 7.96 30.83 8.61
N ASN A 240 7.24 30.09 7.74
CA ASN A 240 6.22 29.12 8.13
C ASN A 240 6.57 27.67 7.74
N SER A 241 7.67 27.47 7.00
CA SER A 241 8.14 26.12 6.63
C SER A 241 9.19 25.64 7.61
N ARG A 242 8.92 24.52 8.26
CA ARG A 242 9.84 23.90 9.19
C ARG A 242 10.23 22.50 8.70
N ARG A 243 11.52 22.20 8.86
CA ARG A 243 11.99 20.83 8.78
C ARG A 243 12.01 20.24 10.18
N LEU A 244 11.11 19.32 10.45
CA LEU A 244 11.16 18.53 11.69
C LEU A 244 12.27 17.50 11.55
N GLU A 245 13.30 17.62 12.36
CA GLU A 245 14.38 16.65 12.44
C GLU A 245 14.08 15.63 13.53
N PHE A 246 14.23 14.36 13.20
CA PHE A 246 13.96 13.28 14.12
C PHE A 246 15.25 12.56 14.47
N GLY A 247 15.51 12.38 15.76
CA GLY A 247 16.45 11.34 16.19
C GLY A 247 15.90 9.95 15.80
N VAL A 248 16.75 8.92 15.81
CA VAL A 248 16.37 7.57 15.35
C VAL A 248 15.06 7.06 15.97
N VAL A 249 14.88 7.24 17.29
CA VAL A 249 13.65 6.81 17.98
C VAL A 249 12.43 7.59 17.51
N GLY A 250 12.55 8.92 17.35
CA GLY A 250 11.49 9.76 16.81
C GLY A 250 11.15 9.42 15.35
N ALA A 251 12.17 9.10 14.54
CA ALA A 251 11.97 8.66 13.16
C ALA A 251 11.21 7.33 13.06
N VAL A 252 11.47 6.37 13.96
CA VAL A 252 10.69 5.14 14.07
C VAL A 252 9.22 5.46 14.39
N GLY A 253 8.96 6.31 15.39
CA GLY A 253 7.59 6.73 15.72
C GLY A 253 6.89 7.41 14.54
N GLN A 254 7.59 8.29 13.82
CA GLN A 254 7.05 8.95 12.61
C GLN A 254 6.80 7.94 11.49
N ALA A 255 7.66 6.94 11.30
CA ALA A 255 7.48 5.88 10.31
C ALA A 255 6.23 5.03 10.59
N PHE A 256 5.98 4.68 11.85
CA PHE A 256 4.75 4.01 12.27
C PHE A 256 3.52 4.89 12.02
N SER A 257 3.56 6.16 12.41
CA SER A 257 2.45 7.12 12.19
C SER A 257 2.12 7.27 10.70
N GLU A 258 3.12 7.42 9.85
CA GLU A 258 2.92 7.53 8.40
C GLU A 258 2.37 6.23 7.80
N SER A 259 2.90 5.09 8.20
CA SER A 259 2.40 3.78 7.77
C SER A 259 0.95 3.56 8.20
N TRP A 260 0.61 3.88 9.45
CA TRP A 260 -0.76 3.80 9.97
C TRP A 260 -1.70 4.73 9.20
N PHE A 261 -1.25 5.94 8.91
CA PHE A 261 -2.01 6.88 8.10
C PHE A 261 -2.32 6.31 6.71
N ILE A 262 -1.34 5.71 6.02
CA ILE A 262 -1.56 5.10 4.70
C ILE A 262 -2.57 3.94 4.81
N VAL A 263 -2.46 3.11 5.84
CA VAL A 263 -3.38 1.99 6.08
C VAL A 263 -4.81 2.50 6.29
N THR A 264 -5.01 3.46 7.19
CA THR A 264 -6.36 4.02 7.47
C THR A 264 -6.95 4.68 6.24
N ARG A 265 -6.17 5.46 5.49
CA ARG A 265 -6.62 6.09 4.23
C ARG A 265 -7.01 5.06 3.17
N THR A 266 -6.31 3.93 3.11
CA THR A 266 -6.65 2.84 2.18
C THR A 266 -8.02 2.23 2.54
N PHE A 267 -8.28 1.99 3.83
CA PHE A 267 -9.59 1.48 4.27
C PHE A 267 -10.70 2.51 4.10
N ASP A 268 -10.46 3.78 4.42
CA ASP A 268 -11.41 4.87 4.21
C ASP A 268 -11.79 4.99 2.74
N TYR A 269 -10.80 4.94 1.84
CA TYR A 269 -11.02 4.97 0.40
C TYR A 269 -11.86 3.79 -0.07
N ILE A 270 -11.52 2.57 0.35
CA ILE A 270 -12.31 1.38 0.01
C ILE A 270 -13.74 1.52 0.56
N GLY A 271 -13.89 1.97 1.81
CA GLY A 271 -15.21 2.19 2.42
C GLY A 271 -16.04 3.23 1.65
N ASN A 272 -15.41 4.33 1.23
CA ASN A 272 -16.06 5.39 0.46
C ASN A 272 -16.51 4.93 -0.94
N ILE A 273 -15.79 4.00 -1.57
CA ILE A 273 -16.23 3.37 -2.83
C ILE A 273 -17.56 2.61 -2.60
N PHE A 274 -17.67 1.83 -1.52
CA PHE A 274 -18.89 1.06 -1.23
C PHE A 274 -20.10 1.94 -0.91
N VAL A 275 -19.87 3.12 -0.33
CA VAL A 275 -20.93 4.10 0.00
C VAL A 275 -21.24 5.01 -1.21
N GLY A 276 -20.47 4.91 -2.29
CA GLY A 276 -20.63 5.72 -3.51
C GLY A 276 -20.12 7.15 -3.39
N ARG A 277 -19.28 7.44 -2.36
CA ARG A 277 -18.65 8.76 -2.17
C ARG A 277 -17.37 8.92 -2.98
N GLU A 278 -16.71 7.83 -3.34
CA GLU A 278 -15.50 7.83 -4.17
C GLU A 278 -15.65 6.90 -5.37
N SER A 279 -14.96 7.23 -6.46
CA SER A 279 -15.04 6.46 -7.70
C SER A 279 -14.03 5.31 -7.69
N ALA A 280 -14.50 4.09 -7.95
CA ALA A 280 -13.63 2.94 -8.18
C ALA A 280 -12.70 3.10 -9.40
N LYS A 281 -12.93 4.12 -10.26
CA LYS A 281 -12.05 4.43 -11.40
C LYS A 281 -10.65 4.90 -11.00
N GLN A 282 -10.46 5.32 -9.74
CA GLN A 282 -9.15 5.69 -9.19
C GLN A 282 -8.28 4.48 -8.83
N LEU A 283 -8.85 3.26 -8.81
CA LEU A 283 -8.07 2.05 -8.61
C LEU A 283 -7.17 1.83 -9.83
N SER A 284 -5.87 2.06 -9.63
CA SER A 284 -4.86 1.81 -10.65
C SER A 284 -4.54 0.32 -10.75
N GLY A 285 -4.48 -0.17 -11.98
CA GLY A 285 -4.00 -1.51 -12.28
C GLY A 285 -2.48 -1.53 -12.55
N PRO A 286 -1.96 -2.66 -13.07
CA PRO A 286 -0.53 -2.82 -13.34
C PRO A 286 0.05 -1.76 -14.29
N ILE A 287 -0.74 -1.29 -15.26
CA ILE A 287 -0.30 -0.28 -16.24
C ILE A 287 -0.16 1.08 -15.57
N GLY A 288 -1.14 1.48 -14.75
CA GLY A 288 -1.12 2.73 -13.99
C GLY A 288 0.04 2.77 -13.00
N ILE A 289 0.27 1.68 -12.25
CA ILE A 289 1.39 1.56 -11.31
C ILE A 289 2.73 1.62 -12.07
N SER A 290 2.84 0.98 -13.24
CA SER A 290 4.04 1.04 -14.08
C SER A 290 4.34 2.48 -14.54
N LYS A 291 3.31 3.20 -15.03
CA LYS A 291 3.42 4.62 -15.42
C LYS A 291 3.87 5.48 -14.24
N MET A 292 3.24 5.32 -13.08
CA MET A 292 3.61 6.02 -11.85
C MET A 292 5.06 5.72 -11.44
N SER A 293 5.49 4.46 -11.53
CA SER A 293 6.86 4.05 -11.21
C SER A 293 7.88 4.74 -12.08
N GLY A 294 7.61 4.85 -13.39
CA GLY A 294 8.45 5.58 -14.31
C GLY A 294 8.52 7.07 -14.02
N GLN A 295 7.37 7.70 -13.72
CA GLN A 295 7.32 9.12 -13.35
C GLN A 295 8.09 9.38 -12.05
N VAL A 296 7.94 8.54 -11.04
CA VAL A 296 8.68 8.66 -9.77
C VAL A 296 10.18 8.47 -9.98
N ALA A 297 10.58 7.61 -10.91
CA ALA A 297 12.00 7.39 -11.23
C ALA A 297 12.68 8.67 -11.76
N THR A 298 11.95 9.55 -12.46
CA THR A 298 12.49 10.84 -12.92
C THR A 298 12.80 11.81 -11.77
N LEU A 299 12.19 11.60 -10.58
CA LEU A 299 12.44 12.38 -9.37
C LEU A 299 13.70 11.90 -8.61
N GLY A 300 14.31 10.82 -9.04
CA GLY A 300 15.54 10.26 -8.50
C GLY A 300 15.35 9.07 -7.55
N ILE A 301 16.49 8.49 -7.16
CA ILE A 301 16.51 7.22 -6.43
C ILE A 301 15.80 7.28 -5.06
N VAL A 302 15.83 8.42 -4.39
CA VAL A 302 15.17 8.59 -3.09
C VAL A 302 13.66 8.44 -3.22
N ALA A 303 13.07 9.01 -4.28
CA ALA A 303 11.64 8.88 -4.56
C ALA A 303 11.27 7.42 -4.91
N VAL A 304 12.14 6.71 -5.63
CA VAL A 304 11.94 5.28 -5.94
C VAL A 304 11.96 4.45 -4.65
N ILE A 305 12.88 4.71 -3.72
CA ILE A 305 12.94 4.00 -2.43
C ILE A 305 11.66 4.27 -1.61
N GLN A 306 11.16 5.51 -1.60
CA GLN A 306 9.88 5.81 -0.95
C GLN A 306 8.70 5.07 -1.60
N LEU A 307 8.68 4.98 -2.92
CA LEU A 307 7.67 4.22 -3.64
C LEU A 307 7.74 2.73 -3.31
N ILE A 308 8.95 2.15 -3.15
CA ILE A 308 9.12 0.78 -2.66
C ILE A 308 8.44 0.61 -1.29
N ALA A 309 8.61 1.55 -0.36
CA ALA A 309 7.98 1.49 0.96
C ALA A 309 6.44 1.51 0.86
N ILE A 310 5.89 2.40 0.05
CA ILE A 310 4.43 2.52 -0.13
C ILE A 310 3.85 1.25 -0.78
N ILE A 311 4.48 0.75 -1.85
CA ILE A 311 4.04 -0.48 -2.53
C ILE A 311 4.20 -1.69 -1.60
N SER A 312 5.29 -1.76 -0.81
CA SER A 312 5.50 -2.82 0.17
C SER A 312 4.38 -2.84 1.22
N LEU A 313 4.05 -1.68 1.78
CA LEU A 313 2.95 -1.56 2.73
C LEU A 313 1.62 -2.01 2.12
N SER A 314 1.33 -1.57 0.89
CA SER A 314 0.10 -1.91 0.17
C SER A 314 0.00 -3.40 -0.12
N ILE A 315 1.09 -4.04 -0.59
CA ILE A 315 1.13 -5.49 -0.84
C ILE A 315 0.98 -6.27 0.47
N GLY A 316 1.67 -5.85 1.55
CA GLY A 316 1.51 -6.46 2.87
C GLY A 316 0.07 -6.38 3.37
N LEU A 317 -0.58 -5.22 3.21
CA LEU A 317 -1.96 -5.00 3.61
C LEU A 317 -2.94 -5.86 2.78
N LEU A 318 -2.78 -5.86 1.45
CA LEU A 318 -3.61 -6.66 0.54
C LEU A 318 -3.48 -8.16 0.84
N ASN A 319 -2.25 -8.64 1.11
CA ASN A 319 -2.04 -10.04 1.45
C ASN A 319 -2.65 -10.43 2.81
N LEU A 320 -2.88 -9.49 3.72
CA LEU A 320 -3.63 -9.76 4.97
C LEU A 320 -5.15 -9.74 4.79
N MET A 321 -5.67 -9.33 3.64
CA MET A 321 -7.11 -9.39 3.37
C MET A 321 -7.63 -10.84 3.44
N PRO A 322 -8.86 -11.08 3.93
CA PRO A 322 -9.44 -12.42 4.05
C PRO A 322 -9.89 -13.00 2.70
N VAL A 323 -9.00 -12.96 1.71
CA VAL A 323 -9.24 -13.50 0.36
C VAL A 323 -8.53 -14.84 0.24
N PRO A 324 -9.22 -15.92 -0.10
CA PRO A 324 -8.72 -17.31 0.03
C PRO A 324 -7.41 -17.64 -0.69
N ILE A 325 -7.01 -16.87 -1.69
CA ILE A 325 -5.75 -17.07 -2.43
C ILE A 325 -4.57 -16.28 -1.84
N LEU A 326 -4.86 -15.34 -0.92
CA LEU A 326 -3.86 -14.52 -0.24
C LEU A 326 -3.52 -15.11 1.14
N ASP A 327 -2.43 -14.66 1.73
CA ASP A 327 -1.99 -15.11 3.05
C ASP A 327 -3.08 -14.96 4.12
N GLY A 328 -3.81 -13.84 4.10
CA GLY A 328 -4.94 -13.59 5.01
C GLY A 328 -6.04 -14.63 4.90
N GLY A 329 -6.29 -15.16 3.71
CA GLY A 329 -7.24 -16.27 3.51
C GLY A 329 -6.77 -17.57 4.16
N HIS A 330 -5.48 -17.90 4.04
CA HIS A 330 -4.89 -19.04 4.75
C HIS A 330 -4.96 -18.85 6.27
N LEU A 331 -4.69 -17.63 6.76
CA LEU A 331 -4.82 -17.32 8.19
C LEU A 331 -6.26 -17.50 8.68
N VAL A 332 -7.26 -17.15 7.89
CA VAL A 332 -8.68 -17.41 8.21
C VAL A 332 -8.94 -18.91 8.31
N PHE A 333 -8.44 -19.74 7.39
CA PHE A 333 -8.58 -21.19 7.48
C PHE A 333 -7.92 -21.76 8.74
N TYR A 334 -6.74 -21.27 9.11
CA TYR A 334 -6.06 -21.68 10.34
C TYR A 334 -6.79 -21.22 11.61
N ALA A 335 -7.40 -20.04 11.59
CA ALA A 335 -8.25 -19.58 12.69
C ALA A 335 -9.50 -20.48 12.87
N ILE A 336 -10.15 -20.85 11.76
CA ILE A 336 -11.27 -21.81 11.77
C ILE A 336 -10.81 -23.17 12.30
N GLU A 337 -9.67 -23.67 11.84
CA GLU A 337 -9.10 -24.94 12.31
C GLU A 337 -8.78 -24.91 13.81
N ALA A 338 -8.22 -23.80 14.32
CA ALA A 338 -7.93 -23.63 15.74
C ALA A 338 -9.21 -23.65 16.60
N ILE A 339 -10.31 -23.08 16.10
CA ILE A 339 -11.61 -23.04 16.82
C ILE A 339 -12.32 -24.41 16.74
N LEU A 340 -12.34 -25.04 15.57
CA LEU A 340 -13.07 -26.30 15.35
C LEU A 340 -12.29 -27.55 15.77
N GLY A 341 -10.97 -27.44 16.02
CA GLY A 341 -10.08 -28.57 16.32
C GLY A 341 -9.83 -29.51 15.12
N ARG A 342 -10.26 -29.12 13.92
CA ARG A 342 -10.05 -29.90 12.69
C ARG A 342 -9.90 -28.97 11.48
N PRO A 343 -9.11 -29.35 10.47
CA PRO A 343 -8.92 -28.53 9.28
C PRO A 343 -10.22 -28.37 8.49
N VAL A 344 -10.32 -27.27 7.76
CA VAL A 344 -11.39 -27.03 6.78
C VAL A 344 -11.30 -28.10 5.70
N SER A 345 -12.43 -28.64 5.28
CA SER A 345 -12.45 -29.74 4.30
C SER A 345 -11.80 -29.33 2.98
N PRO A 346 -11.07 -30.24 2.29
CA PRO A 346 -10.39 -29.92 1.02
C PRO A 346 -11.36 -29.33 -0.04
N ARG A 347 -12.59 -29.86 -0.12
CA ARG A 347 -13.60 -29.32 -1.03
C ARG A 347 -13.96 -27.85 -0.73
N ALA A 348 -14.11 -27.51 0.56
CA ALA A 348 -14.44 -26.14 0.95
C ALA A 348 -13.28 -25.19 0.65
N GLN A 349 -12.04 -25.61 0.88
CA GLN A 349 -10.86 -24.84 0.50
C GLN A 349 -10.79 -24.64 -1.01
N GLU A 350 -10.99 -25.67 -1.82
CA GLU A 350 -10.98 -25.60 -3.28
C GLU A 350 -12.04 -24.60 -3.82
N TYR A 351 -13.28 -24.66 -3.30
CA TYR A 351 -14.32 -23.69 -3.67
C TYR A 351 -13.94 -22.28 -3.29
N ALA A 352 -13.41 -22.07 -2.10
CA ALA A 352 -12.95 -20.79 -1.63
C ALA A 352 -11.81 -20.23 -2.52
N PHE A 353 -10.82 -21.05 -2.88
CA PHE A 353 -9.75 -20.66 -3.81
C PHE A 353 -10.30 -20.28 -5.19
N ARG A 354 -11.25 -21.04 -5.74
CA ARG A 354 -11.89 -20.68 -7.03
C ARG A 354 -12.57 -19.31 -6.95
N VAL A 355 -13.30 -19.05 -5.86
CA VAL A 355 -13.92 -17.74 -5.63
C VAL A 355 -12.86 -16.64 -5.49
N GLY A 356 -11.79 -16.88 -4.75
CA GLY A 356 -10.67 -15.95 -4.60
C GLY A 356 -10.00 -15.61 -5.93
N ILE A 357 -9.72 -16.61 -6.76
CA ILE A 357 -9.18 -16.42 -8.12
C ILE A 357 -10.11 -15.57 -8.96
N MET A 358 -11.43 -15.88 -8.99
CA MET A 358 -12.39 -15.11 -9.77
C MET A 358 -12.45 -13.65 -9.31
N LEU A 359 -12.40 -13.39 -8.01
CA LEU A 359 -12.41 -12.05 -7.46
C LEU A 359 -11.17 -11.27 -7.89
N ILE A 360 -9.97 -11.85 -7.76
CA ILE A 360 -8.72 -11.19 -8.15
C ILE A 360 -8.67 -10.96 -9.66
N LEU A 361 -9.08 -11.92 -10.49
CA LEU A 361 -9.12 -11.76 -11.94
C LEU A 361 -10.14 -10.69 -12.35
N SER A 362 -11.31 -10.63 -11.71
CA SER A 362 -12.31 -9.60 -11.98
C SER A 362 -11.78 -8.21 -11.61
N LEU A 363 -11.13 -8.07 -10.47
CA LEU A 363 -10.50 -6.82 -10.05
C LEU A 363 -9.38 -6.41 -11.00
N MET A 364 -8.53 -7.35 -11.40
CA MET A 364 -7.43 -7.10 -12.35
C MET A 364 -7.97 -6.66 -13.73
N LEU A 365 -9.00 -7.31 -14.23
CA LEU A 365 -9.67 -6.91 -15.47
C LEU A 365 -10.29 -5.51 -15.36
N PHE A 366 -10.96 -5.22 -14.25
CA PHE A 366 -11.58 -3.93 -14.01
C PHE A 366 -10.52 -2.81 -13.94
N THR A 367 -9.45 -2.99 -13.15
CA THR A 367 -8.40 -1.99 -13.02
C THR A 367 -7.60 -1.83 -14.31
N THR A 368 -7.33 -2.92 -15.05
CA THR A 368 -6.69 -2.83 -16.38
C THR A 368 -7.58 -2.10 -17.38
N PHE A 369 -8.89 -2.33 -17.36
CA PHE A 369 -9.84 -1.58 -18.19
C PHE A 369 -9.81 -0.08 -17.84
N ASN A 370 -9.80 0.27 -16.55
CA ASN A 370 -9.63 1.66 -16.11
C ASN A 370 -8.33 2.27 -16.61
N ASP A 371 -7.21 1.56 -16.45
CA ASP A 371 -5.90 2.02 -16.93
C ASP A 371 -5.93 2.30 -18.45
N VAL A 372 -6.49 1.37 -19.24
CA VAL A 372 -6.58 1.50 -20.69
C VAL A 372 -7.48 2.68 -21.08
N THR A 373 -8.64 2.82 -20.44
CA THR A 373 -9.54 3.96 -20.72
C THR A 373 -8.91 5.29 -20.36
N SER A 374 -8.10 5.36 -19.29
CA SER A 374 -7.36 6.55 -18.91
C SER A 374 -6.29 6.95 -19.92
N LEU A 375 -5.72 5.98 -20.66
CA LEU A 375 -4.76 6.27 -21.75
C LEU A 375 -5.40 6.94 -22.96
N PHE A 376 -6.69 6.66 -23.22
CA PHE A 376 -7.43 7.25 -24.35
C PHE A 376 -8.11 8.58 -23.99
N ASN A 377 -8.34 8.86 -22.72
CA ASN A 377 -8.89 10.13 -22.25
C ASN A 377 -7.77 11.19 -22.11
N HIS A 378 -7.08 11.49 -23.21
CA HIS A 378 -6.08 12.54 -23.29
C HIS A 378 -6.76 13.92 -23.31
N GLY A 379 -7.19 14.42 -22.18
CA GLY A 379 -7.90 15.69 -22.06
C GLY A 379 -7.69 16.40 -20.72
N CYS A 380 -6.70 15.99 -19.92
CA CYS A 380 -6.32 16.80 -18.78
C CYS A 380 -5.32 17.86 -19.23
N ASP A 381 -5.78 19.07 -19.45
CA ASP A 381 -4.93 20.26 -19.39
C ASP A 381 -4.43 20.38 -17.93
N VAL A 382 -3.31 19.74 -17.63
CA VAL A 382 -2.60 20.01 -16.38
C VAL A 382 -2.09 21.44 -16.51
N PRO A 383 -2.57 22.41 -15.72
CA PRO A 383 -1.98 23.73 -15.68
C PRO A 383 -0.51 23.55 -15.26
N GLN A 384 0.42 23.86 -16.16
CA GLN A 384 1.82 24.01 -15.83
C GLN A 384 1.92 25.29 -14.98
N GLY A 385 1.92 25.13 -13.66
CA GLY A 385 2.14 26.16 -12.67
C GLY A 385 3.23 25.74 -11.72
#